data_bfa2bf08c5954105065b935077a7b4e8
#
_entry.id   bfa2bf08c5954105065b935077a7b4e8
#
_cell.length_a   1.000
_cell.length_b   1.000
_cell.length_c   1.000
_cell.angle_alpha   90.00
_cell.angle_beta   90.00
_cell.angle_gamma   90.00
#
_symmetry.space_group_name_H-M   'P 1'
#
loop_
_entity.id
_entity.type
_entity.pdbx_description
1 polymer ?
#
loop_
_entity_poly.entity_id
_entity_poly.type
_entity_poly.pdbx_seq_one_letter_code
_entity_poly.pdbx_strand_id
1 'polypeptide(L)'
;YPFANETLSQSLCHTLWYMPGVNAARCLAQMLTEQTLENPFRGYKVINVAGDGVSSQTSPLEEVKTAISNNERTITLSCGRLTTGVSIPEWTAVFMLAGSAETGCAHYFQTIFRCQSPYREGMKAECYTFDFSPVRTLTAIDQYISNNLATTDHEARVQKLTEFLHYCPTIIVDGG
;
A
#
# COMPACT_ATOMS: atom_id res chain seq x y z
N TYR A 1 10.71 10.97 -3.69
CA TYR A 1 9.46 10.59 -2.99
C TYR A 1 8.32 10.62 -3.99
N PRO A 2 7.38 9.66 -3.95
CA PRO A 2 6.36 9.55 -4.98
C PRO A 2 5.46 10.79 -5.09
N PHE A 3 5.14 11.44 -3.99
CA PHE A 3 4.30 12.66 -4.00
C PHE A 3 5.04 13.94 -4.40
N ALA A 4 6.37 13.94 -4.41
CA ALA A 4 7.18 15.07 -4.88
C ALA A 4 7.44 15.02 -6.40
N ASN A 5 7.15 13.91 -7.06
CA ASN A 5 7.20 13.78 -8.51
C ASN A 5 5.83 14.15 -9.08
N GLU A 6 5.76 15.21 -9.86
CA GLU A 6 4.49 15.75 -10.41
C GLU A 6 3.72 14.72 -11.23
N THR A 7 4.40 14.02 -12.13
CA THR A 7 3.75 13.00 -12.98
C THR A 7 3.21 11.84 -12.15
N LEU A 8 4.01 11.31 -11.24
CA LEU A 8 3.61 10.18 -10.39
C LEU A 8 2.51 10.58 -9.41
N SER A 9 2.60 11.78 -8.81
CA SER A 9 1.60 12.26 -7.86
C SER A 9 0.20 12.42 -8.47
N GLN A 10 0.11 12.70 -9.79
CA GLN A 10 -1.16 12.73 -10.51
C GLN A 10 -1.82 11.35 -10.58
N SER A 11 -1.03 10.28 -10.62
CA SER A 11 -1.52 8.89 -10.62
C SER A 11 -1.92 8.39 -9.23
N LEU A 12 -1.53 9.09 -8.15
CA LEU A 12 -1.76 8.69 -6.76
C LEU A 12 -3.06 9.31 -6.21
N CYS A 13 -4.18 9.19 -6.95
CA CYS A 13 -5.45 9.78 -6.54
C CYS A 13 -6.05 9.08 -5.33
N HIS A 14 -6.17 7.75 -5.35
CA HIS A 14 -6.74 6.96 -4.27
C HIS A 14 -5.72 5.92 -3.82
N THR A 15 -5.32 5.97 -2.55
CA THR A 15 -4.23 5.14 -2.05
C THR A 15 -4.60 4.40 -0.77
N LEU A 16 -4.07 3.18 -0.61
CA LEU A 16 -4.15 2.38 0.61
C LEU A 16 -2.81 2.40 1.33
N TRP A 17 -2.79 2.80 2.59
CA TRP A 17 -1.59 2.83 3.42
C TRP A 17 -1.70 1.78 4.53
N TYR A 18 -0.87 0.76 4.45
CA TYR A 18 -0.83 -0.31 5.45
C TYR A 18 0.04 0.10 6.63
N MET A 19 -0.61 0.24 7.79
CA MET A 19 -0.03 0.79 9.00
C MET A 19 0.46 -0.30 9.97
N PRO A 20 1.49 -0.03 10.80
CA PRO A 20 1.98 -0.99 11.79
C PRO A 20 1.01 -1.23 12.95
N GLY A 21 0.02 -0.39 13.13
CA GLY A 21 -0.97 -0.52 14.20
C GLY A 21 -1.95 0.63 14.28
N VAL A 22 -2.97 0.46 15.10
CA VAL A 22 -4.09 1.41 15.26
C VAL A 22 -3.63 2.78 15.75
N ASN A 23 -2.72 2.81 16.73
CA ASN A 23 -2.20 4.06 17.28
C ASN A 23 -1.38 4.85 16.25
N ALA A 24 -0.53 4.14 15.48
CA ALA A 24 0.23 4.77 14.41
C ALA A 24 -0.70 5.34 13.32
N ALA A 25 -1.74 4.61 12.94
CA ALA A 25 -2.73 5.08 11.99
C ALA A 25 -3.47 6.32 12.49
N ARG A 26 -3.82 6.38 13.78
CA ARG A 26 -4.48 7.53 14.39
C ARG A 26 -3.58 8.76 14.38
N CYS A 27 -2.32 8.62 14.83
CA CYS A 27 -1.36 9.72 14.82
C CYS A 27 -1.11 10.23 13.40
N LEU A 28 -0.90 9.33 12.44
CA LEU A 28 -0.69 9.73 11.06
C LEU A 28 -1.91 10.41 10.46
N ALA A 29 -3.13 9.92 10.75
CA ALA A 29 -4.36 10.58 10.31
C ALA A 29 -4.45 12.03 10.79
N GLN A 30 -4.09 12.30 12.05
CA GLN A 30 -4.05 13.66 12.60
C GLN A 30 -3.05 14.52 11.83
N MET A 31 -1.82 14.05 11.65
CA MET A 31 -0.77 14.80 10.92
C MET A 31 -1.17 15.10 9.46
N LEU A 32 -1.75 14.12 8.76
CA LEU A 32 -2.16 14.29 7.37
C LEU A 32 -3.36 15.24 7.20
N THR A 33 -4.17 15.41 8.24
CA THR A 33 -5.34 16.31 8.21
C THR A 33 -5.03 17.72 8.69
N GLU A 34 -3.83 18.01 9.15
CA GLU A 34 -3.40 19.36 9.50
C GLU A 34 -3.51 20.30 8.30
N GLN A 35 -4.24 21.41 8.47
CA GLN A 35 -4.52 22.39 7.43
C GLN A 35 -3.43 23.46 7.35
N THR A 36 -2.16 23.06 7.35
CA THR A 36 -1.03 23.96 7.14
C THR A 36 -0.72 24.11 5.64
N LEU A 37 -0.17 25.27 5.26
CA LEU A 37 0.25 25.49 3.86
C LEU A 37 1.37 24.54 3.40
N GLU A 38 2.14 24.05 4.36
CA GLU A 38 3.28 23.15 4.12
C GLU A 38 2.86 21.68 3.99
N ASN A 39 1.61 21.32 4.35
CA ASN A 39 1.14 19.95 4.27
C ASN A 39 0.88 19.56 2.79
N PRO A 40 1.69 18.69 2.18
CA PRO A 40 1.52 18.27 0.79
C PRO A 40 0.26 17.41 0.58
N PHE A 41 -0.37 16.93 1.65
CA PHE A 41 -1.55 16.06 1.61
C PHE A 41 -2.87 16.81 1.89
N ARG A 42 -2.84 18.13 2.04
CA ARG A 42 -4.05 18.93 2.35
C ARG A 42 -5.20 18.75 1.33
N GLY A 43 -4.89 18.31 0.12
CA GLY A 43 -5.88 18.01 -0.92
C GLY A 43 -6.46 16.60 -0.86
N TYR A 44 -6.02 15.78 0.11
CA TYR A 44 -6.49 14.40 0.27
C TYR A 44 -7.53 14.29 1.39
N LYS A 45 -8.60 13.55 1.12
CA LYS A 45 -9.49 13.07 2.18
C LYS A 45 -8.83 11.86 2.85
N VAL A 46 -8.50 11.98 4.13
CA VAL A 46 -7.94 10.89 4.94
C VAL A 46 -9.06 10.09 5.58
N ILE A 47 -9.04 8.76 5.40
CA ILE A 47 -9.98 7.82 5.98
C ILE A 47 -9.18 6.84 6.85
N ASN A 48 -9.43 6.81 8.14
CA ASN A 48 -8.77 5.88 9.06
C ASN A 48 -9.72 4.73 9.43
N VAL A 49 -9.54 3.57 8.80
CA VAL A 49 -10.30 2.35 9.08
C VAL A 49 -9.56 1.39 10.01
N ALA A 50 -8.42 1.81 10.58
CA ALA A 50 -7.69 1.01 11.56
C ALA A 50 -8.39 1.04 12.93
N GLY A 51 -8.57 -0.13 13.54
CA GLY A 51 -9.19 -0.28 14.86
C GLY A 51 -10.72 -0.24 14.87
N ASP A 52 -11.30 -0.32 16.07
CA ASP A 52 -12.75 -0.47 16.27
C ASP A 52 -13.50 0.86 16.37
N GLY A 53 -12.81 2.00 16.20
CA GLY A 53 -13.35 3.35 16.34
C GLY A 53 -14.12 3.89 15.15
N VAL A 54 -14.45 3.06 14.16
CA VAL A 54 -15.33 3.44 13.06
C VAL A 54 -16.76 3.57 13.64
N SER A 55 -17.41 4.68 13.37
CA SER A 55 -18.78 4.94 13.83
C SER A 55 -19.64 3.70 13.52
N SER A 56 -20.37 3.23 14.52
CA SER A 56 -21.07 1.95 14.54
C SER A 56 -22.20 1.77 13.50
N GLN A 57 -22.33 2.68 12.56
CA GLN A 57 -23.44 2.69 11.58
C GLN A 57 -23.02 2.37 10.14
N THR A 58 -21.74 2.48 9.79
CA THR A 58 -21.29 2.26 8.41
C THR A 58 -20.13 1.27 8.38
N SER A 59 -20.12 0.36 7.42
CA SER A 59 -18.98 -0.56 7.28
C SER A 59 -17.74 0.18 6.79
N PRO A 60 -16.52 -0.25 7.19
CA PRO A 60 -15.27 0.36 6.69
C PRO A 60 -15.18 0.43 5.16
N LEU A 61 -15.76 -0.56 4.48
CA LEU A 61 -15.80 -0.60 3.01
C LEU A 61 -16.70 0.49 2.44
N GLU A 62 -17.88 0.69 3.02
CA GLU A 62 -18.82 1.74 2.59
C GLU A 62 -18.26 3.14 2.88
N GLU A 63 -17.59 3.32 4.02
CA GLU A 63 -16.94 4.58 4.36
C GLU A 63 -15.89 4.95 3.31
N VAL A 64 -15.01 4.01 2.93
CA VAL A 64 -13.99 4.24 1.91
C VAL A 64 -14.62 4.50 0.55
N LYS A 65 -15.60 3.71 0.11
CA LYS A 65 -16.28 3.91 -1.18
C LYS A 65 -16.99 5.26 -1.24
N THR A 66 -17.65 5.66 -0.18
CA THR A 66 -18.30 6.98 -0.10
C THR A 66 -17.27 8.11 -0.16
N ALA A 67 -16.16 7.97 0.54
CA ALA A 67 -15.09 8.97 0.50
C ALA A 67 -14.48 9.08 -0.91
N ILE A 68 -14.23 7.97 -1.58
CA ILE A 68 -13.72 7.93 -2.97
C ILE A 68 -14.70 8.61 -3.93
N SER A 69 -15.99 8.31 -3.83
CA SER A 69 -17.00 8.90 -4.74
C SER A 69 -17.18 10.41 -4.56
N ASN A 70 -16.88 10.94 -3.38
CA ASN A 70 -17.07 12.33 -3.03
C ASN A 70 -15.80 13.20 -3.08
N ASN A 71 -14.64 12.59 -3.32
CA ASN A 71 -13.36 13.31 -3.31
C ASN A 71 -12.47 12.84 -4.46
N GLU A 72 -11.76 13.76 -5.08
CA GLU A 72 -10.81 13.46 -6.15
C GLU A 72 -9.58 12.68 -5.66
N ARG A 73 -9.21 12.87 -4.38
CA ARG A 73 -8.04 12.27 -3.78
C ARG A 73 -8.33 11.73 -2.38
N THR A 74 -7.94 10.49 -2.11
CA THR A 74 -8.13 9.85 -0.81
C THR A 74 -6.89 9.10 -0.35
N ILE A 75 -6.67 9.09 0.98
CA ILE A 75 -5.70 8.24 1.65
C ILE A 75 -6.48 7.37 2.64
N THR A 76 -6.47 6.05 2.43
CA THR A 76 -7.07 5.09 3.35
C THR A 76 -6.00 4.49 4.24
N LEU A 77 -6.09 4.71 5.55
CA LEU A 77 -5.19 4.11 6.55
C LEU A 77 -5.82 2.84 7.11
N SER A 78 -5.09 1.73 7.05
CA SER A 78 -5.53 0.44 7.57
C SER A 78 -4.39 -0.34 8.23
N CYS A 79 -4.69 -1.13 9.25
CA CYS A 79 -3.75 -2.08 9.87
C CYS A 79 -4.29 -3.52 9.84
N GLY A 80 -4.87 -3.94 8.69
CA GLY A 80 -5.42 -5.28 8.47
C GLY A 80 -6.82 -5.30 7.88
N ARG A 81 -7.66 -4.30 8.18
CA ARG A 81 -8.97 -4.18 7.53
C ARG A 81 -8.80 -3.84 6.04
N LEU A 82 -9.68 -4.36 5.21
CA LEU A 82 -9.69 -4.15 3.75
C LEU A 82 -8.45 -4.67 3.01
N THR A 83 -7.51 -5.33 3.70
CA THR A 83 -6.35 -5.96 3.04
C THR A 83 -6.72 -7.30 2.39
N THR A 84 -7.82 -7.91 2.85
CA THR A 84 -8.34 -9.18 2.31
C THR A 84 -9.84 -9.09 2.05
N GLY A 85 -10.37 -9.90 1.13
CA GLY A 85 -11.81 -10.11 0.93
C GLY A 85 -12.58 -8.94 0.33
N VAL A 86 -11.94 -7.83 -0.04
CA VAL A 86 -12.61 -6.67 -0.65
C VAL A 86 -11.93 -6.26 -1.95
N SER A 87 -12.67 -5.61 -2.83
CA SER A 87 -12.13 -4.98 -4.03
C SER A 87 -12.56 -3.52 -4.07
N ILE A 88 -11.57 -2.63 -4.16
CA ILE A 88 -11.72 -1.20 -4.38
C ILE A 88 -10.85 -0.87 -5.60
N PRO A 89 -11.44 -0.96 -6.81
CA PRO A 89 -10.67 -0.83 -8.05
C PRO A 89 -10.04 0.56 -8.24
N GLU A 90 -10.56 1.57 -7.55
CA GLU A 90 -10.09 2.95 -7.58
C GLU A 90 -8.71 3.13 -6.94
N TRP A 91 -8.27 2.22 -6.08
CA TRP A 91 -6.93 2.33 -5.50
C TRP A 91 -5.85 2.18 -6.57
N THR A 92 -5.05 3.22 -6.71
CA THR A 92 -3.93 3.30 -7.67
C THR A 92 -2.59 2.95 -7.03
N ALA A 93 -2.49 3.01 -5.70
CA ALA A 93 -1.26 2.63 -5.01
C ALA A 93 -1.51 2.04 -3.63
N VAL A 94 -0.55 1.20 -3.20
CA VAL A 94 -0.42 0.69 -1.84
C VAL A 94 0.92 1.16 -1.25
N PHE A 95 0.87 1.70 -0.04
CA PHE A 95 2.04 2.10 0.75
C PHE A 95 2.18 1.17 1.95
N MET A 96 3.24 0.38 1.99
CA MET A 96 3.54 -0.55 3.07
C MET A 96 4.41 0.14 4.13
N LEU A 97 3.77 0.80 5.11
CA LEU A 97 4.43 1.54 6.18
C LEU A 97 4.71 0.70 7.43
N ALA A 98 4.07 -0.47 7.56
CA ALA A 98 4.36 -1.40 8.63
C ALA A 98 5.78 -1.94 8.50
N GLY A 99 6.61 -1.80 9.53
CA GLY A 99 8.03 -2.20 9.50
C GLY A 99 8.30 -3.67 9.86
N SER A 100 7.28 -4.46 10.21
CA SER A 100 7.48 -5.85 10.63
C SER A 100 7.86 -6.75 9.46
N ALA A 101 9.00 -7.44 9.58
CA ALA A 101 9.41 -8.51 8.68
C ALA A 101 8.57 -9.80 8.87
N GLU A 102 7.76 -9.87 9.93
CA GLU A 102 6.94 -11.02 10.27
C GLU A 102 5.62 -11.10 9.49
N THR A 103 5.37 -10.13 8.60
CA THR A 103 4.21 -10.20 7.70
C THR A 103 4.37 -11.44 6.81
N GLY A 104 3.50 -12.42 6.99
CA GLY A 104 3.54 -13.64 6.17
C GLY A 104 3.42 -13.33 4.69
N CYS A 105 4.13 -14.05 3.86
CA CYS A 105 4.19 -13.89 2.40
C CYS A 105 2.80 -13.73 1.76
N ALA A 106 1.85 -14.60 2.13
CA ALA A 106 0.48 -14.53 1.59
C ALA A 106 -0.22 -13.19 1.92
N HIS A 107 -0.11 -12.73 3.16
CA HIS A 107 -0.70 -11.46 3.58
C HIS A 107 -0.04 -10.26 2.90
N TYR A 108 1.29 -10.31 2.73
CA TYR A 108 2.04 -9.30 2.00
C TYR A 108 1.50 -9.15 0.57
N PHE A 109 1.46 -10.24 -0.21
CA PHE A 109 0.97 -10.20 -1.58
C PHE A 109 -0.52 -9.85 -1.67
N GLN A 110 -1.35 -10.34 -0.77
CA GLN A 110 -2.76 -9.96 -0.71
C GLN A 110 -2.95 -8.46 -0.49
N THR A 111 -2.08 -7.83 0.28
CA THR A 111 -2.14 -6.38 0.55
C THR A 111 -1.65 -5.57 -0.65
N ILE A 112 -0.47 -5.88 -1.18
CA ILE A 112 0.10 -5.09 -2.30
C ILE A 112 -0.73 -5.22 -3.58
N PHE A 113 -1.41 -6.36 -3.80
CA PHE A 113 -2.26 -6.57 -4.96
C PHE A 113 -3.60 -5.83 -4.90
N ARG A 114 -3.93 -5.14 -3.80
CA ARG A 114 -5.18 -4.36 -3.71
C ARG A 114 -5.28 -3.26 -4.77
N CYS A 115 -4.17 -2.66 -5.17
CA CYS A 115 -4.16 -1.67 -6.25
C CYS A 115 -4.22 -2.29 -7.65
N GLN A 116 -4.11 -3.60 -7.82
CA GLN A 116 -4.12 -4.25 -9.14
C GLN A 116 -5.54 -4.58 -9.64
N SER A 117 -6.57 -4.38 -8.82
CA SER A 117 -7.95 -4.61 -9.26
C SER A 117 -8.26 -3.75 -10.49
N PRO A 118 -8.76 -4.33 -11.61
CA PRO A 118 -9.09 -3.57 -12.81
C PRO A 118 -10.15 -2.50 -12.50
N TYR A 119 -9.95 -1.31 -13.02
CA TYR A 119 -10.91 -0.21 -12.90
C TYR A 119 -11.24 0.31 -14.27
N ARG A 120 -12.49 0.35 -14.65
CA ARG A 120 -13.05 0.77 -15.93
C ARG A 120 -12.01 0.81 -17.06
N GLU A 121 -12.30 0.26 -18.19
CA GLU A 121 -11.38 0.11 -19.31
C GLU A 121 -10.70 1.45 -19.65
N GLY A 122 -9.36 1.50 -19.55
CA GLY A 122 -8.56 2.70 -19.84
C GLY A 122 -8.44 3.76 -18.74
N MET A 123 -9.12 3.65 -17.59
CA MET A 123 -9.05 4.67 -16.51
C MET A 123 -7.92 4.43 -15.50
N LYS A 124 -7.34 3.24 -15.45
CA LYS A 124 -6.19 2.91 -14.60
C LYS A 124 -5.22 2.05 -15.42
N ALA A 125 -4.26 2.69 -16.07
CA ALA A 125 -3.24 2.01 -16.86
C ALA A 125 -2.16 1.37 -15.99
N GLU A 126 -1.86 1.98 -14.83
CA GLU A 126 -0.78 1.59 -13.93
C GLU A 126 -1.23 1.62 -12.48
N CYS A 127 -0.57 0.81 -11.66
CA CYS A 127 -0.70 0.85 -10.21
C CYS A 127 0.67 0.63 -9.56
N TYR A 128 0.81 1.15 -8.34
CA TYR A 128 2.11 1.22 -7.69
C TYR A 128 2.09 0.59 -6.30
N THR A 129 3.19 -0.05 -5.93
CA THR A 129 3.44 -0.48 -4.55
C THR A 129 4.72 0.17 -4.06
N PHE A 130 4.62 0.87 -2.93
CA PHE A 130 5.76 1.47 -2.24
C PHE A 130 5.98 0.73 -0.93
N ASP A 131 7.09 0.01 -0.83
CA ASP A 131 7.49 -0.66 0.39
C ASP A 131 8.71 0.04 1.01
N PHE A 132 8.58 0.42 2.28
CA PHE A 132 9.63 1.11 3.03
C PHE A 132 10.50 0.16 3.86
N SER A 133 10.32 -1.17 3.67
CA SER A 133 11.14 -2.20 4.33
C SER A 133 11.72 -3.19 3.31
N PRO A 134 12.93 -2.95 2.82
CA PRO A 134 13.60 -3.85 1.86
C PRO A 134 13.70 -5.30 2.38
N VAL A 135 13.93 -5.46 3.69
CA VAL A 135 14.01 -6.79 4.33
C VAL A 135 12.68 -7.54 4.20
N ARG A 136 11.54 -6.88 4.43
CA ARG A 136 10.22 -7.48 4.28
C ARG A 136 9.98 -7.94 2.86
N THR A 137 10.26 -7.07 1.89
CA THR A 137 10.08 -7.37 0.48
C THR A 137 10.90 -8.61 0.08
N LEU A 138 12.19 -8.62 0.40
CA LEU A 138 13.08 -9.75 0.08
C LEU A 138 12.63 -11.04 0.80
N THR A 139 12.24 -10.96 2.06
CA THR A 139 11.74 -12.13 2.83
C THR A 139 10.46 -12.70 2.23
N ALA A 140 9.52 -11.84 1.87
CA ALA A 140 8.25 -12.27 1.27
C ALA A 140 8.48 -12.93 -0.10
N ILE A 141 9.37 -12.39 -0.91
CA ILE A 141 9.74 -12.95 -2.22
C ILE A 141 10.45 -14.30 -2.05
N ASP A 142 11.43 -14.38 -1.14
CA ASP A 142 12.15 -15.61 -0.89
C ASP A 142 11.21 -16.72 -0.39
N GLN A 143 10.28 -16.40 0.50
CA GLN A 143 9.23 -17.33 0.93
C GLN A 143 8.33 -17.76 -0.22
N TYR A 144 7.91 -16.83 -1.08
CA TYR A 144 7.10 -17.14 -2.25
C TYR A 144 7.83 -18.07 -3.20
N ILE A 145 9.10 -17.79 -3.52
CA ILE A 145 9.95 -18.62 -4.36
C ILE A 145 10.11 -20.01 -3.74
N SER A 146 10.43 -20.10 -2.45
CA SER A 146 10.61 -21.35 -1.73
C SER A 146 9.36 -22.22 -1.70
N ASN A 147 8.18 -21.62 -1.59
CA ASN A 147 6.91 -22.34 -1.55
C ASN A 147 6.44 -22.83 -2.94
N ASN A 148 6.88 -22.18 -4.00
CA ASN A 148 6.42 -22.47 -5.37
C ASN A 148 7.46 -23.20 -6.23
N LEU A 149 8.73 -23.16 -5.86
CA LEU A 149 9.76 -23.97 -6.50
C LEU A 149 9.87 -25.29 -5.74
N ALA A 150 9.55 -26.39 -6.43
CA ALA A 150 9.76 -27.74 -5.90
C ALA A 150 11.24 -28.15 -5.81
N THR A 151 12.16 -27.22 -5.96
CA THR A 151 13.60 -27.44 -5.98
C THR A 151 14.30 -26.83 -4.78
N THR A 152 15.18 -27.60 -4.17
CA THR A 152 16.14 -27.14 -3.16
C THR A 152 17.37 -26.48 -3.80
N ASP A 153 17.39 -26.33 -5.12
CA ASP A 153 18.51 -25.76 -5.86
C ASP A 153 18.68 -24.28 -5.55
N HIS A 154 19.82 -23.97 -4.93
CA HIS A 154 20.19 -22.62 -4.54
C HIS A 154 20.36 -21.68 -5.75
N GLU A 155 20.94 -22.17 -6.84
CA GLU A 155 21.16 -21.36 -8.04
C GLU A 155 19.85 -20.96 -8.68
N ALA A 156 18.88 -21.87 -8.78
CA ALA A 156 17.55 -21.57 -9.30
C ALA A 156 16.82 -20.53 -8.44
N ARG A 157 16.97 -20.59 -7.10
CA ARG A 157 16.40 -19.58 -6.19
C ARG A 157 17.03 -18.20 -6.41
N VAL A 158 18.35 -18.13 -6.47
CA VAL A 158 19.08 -16.87 -6.72
C VAL A 158 18.69 -16.27 -8.06
N GLN A 159 18.57 -17.08 -9.09
CA GLN A 159 18.14 -16.62 -10.41
C GLN A 159 16.73 -16.01 -10.35
N LYS A 160 15.78 -16.68 -9.71
CA LYS A 160 14.40 -16.16 -9.57
C LYS A 160 14.33 -14.88 -8.74
N LEU A 161 15.10 -14.79 -7.67
CA LEU A 161 15.21 -13.58 -6.88
C LEU A 161 15.78 -12.42 -7.70
N THR A 162 16.82 -12.69 -8.50
CA THR A 162 17.43 -11.70 -9.39
C THR A 162 16.45 -11.23 -10.46
N GLU A 163 15.70 -12.15 -11.09
CA GLU A 163 14.63 -11.81 -12.04
C GLU A 163 13.59 -10.89 -11.41
N PHE A 164 13.16 -11.20 -10.18
CA PHE A 164 12.19 -10.36 -9.49
C PHE A 164 12.73 -8.96 -9.19
N LEU A 165 13.95 -8.85 -8.67
CA LEU A 165 14.59 -7.58 -8.35
C LEU A 165 14.77 -6.69 -9.59
N HIS A 166 14.84 -7.27 -10.77
CA HIS A 166 14.88 -6.52 -12.02
C HIS A 166 13.60 -5.69 -12.25
N TYR A 167 12.45 -6.16 -11.74
CA TYR A 167 11.15 -5.48 -11.82
C TYR A 167 10.81 -4.65 -10.59
N CYS A 168 11.63 -4.73 -9.53
CA CYS A 168 11.44 -3.99 -8.29
C CYS A 168 12.60 -3.02 -8.08
N PRO A 169 12.55 -1.82 -8.66
CA PRO A 169 13.63 -0.85 -8.47
C PRO A 169 13.73 -0.47 -7.00
N THR A 170 14.92 -0.65 -6.42
CA THR A 170 15.21 -0.21 -5.05
C THR A 170 15.76 1.20 -5.11
N ILE A 171 15.04 2.15 -4.53
CA ILE A 171 15.51 3.52 -4.35
C ILE A 171 16.24 3.57 -3.01
N ILE A 172 17.56 3.65 -3.05
CA ILE A 172 18.37 3.90 -1.86
C ILE A 172 18.54 5.42 -1.77
N VAL A 173 18.00 6.00 -0.71
CA VAL A 173 18.35 7.37 -0.34
C VAL A 173 19.60 7.25 0.51
N ASP A 174 20.74 7.71 0.01
CA ASP A 174 21.94 7.86 0.82
C ASP A 174 21.57 8.78 1.98
N GLY A 175 21.38 8.17 3.14
CA GLY A 175 21.13 8.89 4.36
C GLY A 175 22.37 9.65 4.73
N GLY A 176 22.24 10.95 4.84
CA GLY A 176 23.25 11.76 5.51
C GLY A 176 23.43 11.33 6.96
#